data_355c6d3c0b8d4663782bac7d8b1481cc
#
_entry.id   355c6d3c0b8d4663782bac7d8b1481cc
#
_cell.length_a   1.000
_cell.length_b   1.000
_cell.length_c   1.000
_cell.angle_alpha   90.00
_cell.angle_beta   90.00
_cell.angle_gamma   90.00
#
_symmetry.space_group_name_H-M   'P 1'
#
loop_
_entity.id
_entity.type
_entity.pdbx_description
1 polymer ?
#
loop_
_entity_poly.entity_id
_entity_poly.type
_entity_poly.pdbx_seq_one_letter_code
_entity_poly.pdbx_strand_id
1 'polypeptide(L)'
;MFWLILLVPLVCWLLAARAPRTRWRVGAVLAVLTVAELGVAYGGWRVRHFQHSLEVLMIAAGVVVLLAGLIWDWAGTDGGGVQHWIARVLGGLYGVLALFVLLYFVLGDLGVFAEDQAYGGKAVATPDAELLLPLPAGLTVADHTTSCSNTRSYCMRTFAIAAADGTPDDQVAGRLLAHLGDSGGWTFGSAGEERLADWSGTRWRACRTAGWWLDRQNENVSVFAFTPGIPHNRFAPARAAVTVEFMFSHTQVCE
;
A
#
# COMPACT_ATOMS: atom_id res chain seq x y z
N MET A 1 10.14 -12.18 -14.02
CA MET A 1 11.02 -11.47 -14.97
C MET A 1 11.62 -10.16 -14.40
N PHE A 2 11.03 -9.54 -13.40
CA PHE A 2 11.49 -8.28 -12.78
C PHE A 2 12.80 -8.37 -11.95
N TRP A 3 13.18 -9.51 -11.43
CA TRP A 3 14.38 -9.67 -10.58
C TRP A 3 15.69 -9.31 -11.27
N LEU A 4 15.78 -9.55 -12.60
CA LEU A 4 16.97 -9.20 -13.35
C LEU A 4 17.25 -7.70 -13.33
N ILE A 5 16.20 -6.89 -13.23
CA ILE A 5 16.33 -5.43 -13.17
C ILE A 5 16.96 -4.99 -11.85
N LEU A 6 16.62 -5.65 -10.73
CA LEU A 6 17.19 -5.34 -9.41
C LEU A 6 18.68 -5.68 -9.32
N LEU A 7 19.14 -6.68 -10.08
CA LEU A 7 20.56 -7.05 -10.15
C LEU A 7 21.40 -6.15 -11.07
N VAL A 8 20.75 -5.41 -11.98
CA VAL A 8 21.47 -4.59 -12.98
C VAL A 8 22.45 -3.60 -12.35
N PRO A 9 22.12 -2.82 -11.29
CA PRO A 9 23.07 -1.88 -10.69
C PRO A 9 24.34 -2.58 -10.18
N LEU A 10 24.18 -3.73 -9.52
CA LEU A 10 25.29 -4.51 -8.98
C LEU A 10 26.17 -5.08 -10.11
N VAL A 11 25.56 -5.65 -11.15
CA VAL A 11 26.29 -6.21 -12.29
C VAL A 11 27.03 -5.11 -13.06
N CYS A 12 26.36 -3.99 -13.34
CA CYS A 12 27.00 -2.84 -14.01
C CYS A 12 28.20 -2.33 -13.20
N TRP A 13 28.06 -2.23 -11.87
CA TRP A 13 29.14 -1.83 -10.99
C TRP A 13 30.33 -2.81 -11.04
N LEU A 14 30.07 -4.11 -10.89
CA LEU A 14 31.12 -5.13 -10.90
C LEU A 14 31.92 -5.16 -12.22
N LEU A 15 31.25 -4.83 -13.33
CA LEU A 15 31.89 -4.75 -14.65
C LEU A 15 32.62 -3.42 -14.88
N ALA A 16 32.13 -2.31 -14.31
CA ALA A 16 32.67 -0.97 -14.54
C ALA A 16 33.82 -0.61 -13.60
N ALA A 17 33.81 -1.08 -12.35
CA ALA A 17 34.73 -0.67 -11.30
C ALA A 17 36.14 -1.24 -11.53
N ARG A 18 37.18 -0.38 -11.43
CA ARG A 18 38.60 -0.71 -11.63
C ARG A 18 39.36 -0.80 -10.33
N ALA A 19 39.17 0.18 -9.45
CA ALA A 19 39.91 0.24 -8.21
C ALA A 19 39.41 -0.86 -7.25
N PRO A 20 40.25 -1.83 -6.82
CA PRO A 20 39.79 -2.98 -6.04
C PRO A 20 39.12 -2.57 -4.72
N ARG A 21 39.64 -1.52 -4.06
CA ARG A 21 39.08 -1.02 -2.80
C ARG A 21 37.69 -0.40 -2.98
N THR A 22 37.50 0.41 -4.01
CA THR A 22 36.24 1.06 -4.33
C THR A 22 35.21 0.03 -4.84
N ARG A 23 35.70 -0.91 -5.67
CA ARG A 23 34.86 -2.02 -6.19
C ARG A 23 34.19 -2.80 -5.07
N TRP A 24 34.96 -3.20 -4.05
CA TRP A 24 34.40 -3.96 -2.92
C TRP A 24 33.48 -3.14 -2.03
N ARG A 25 33.83 -1.87 -1.73
CA ARG A 25 33.00 -1.02 -0.86
C ARG A 25 31.64 -0.72 -1.48
N VAL A 26 31.63 -0.19 -2.68
CA VAL A 26 30.39 0.15 -3.39
C VAL A 26 29.62 -1.13 -3.76
N GLY A 27 30.32 -2.19 -4.20
CA GLY A 27 29.70 -3.48 -4.49
C GLY A 27 29.02 -4.09 -3.28
N ALA A 28 29.60 -4.02 -2.08
CA ALA A 28 28.98 -4.49 -0.86
C ALA A 28 27.71 -3.71 -0.51
N VAL A 29 27.72 -2.38 -0.64
CA VAL A 29 26.55 -1.54 -0.41
C VAL A 29 25.44 -1.88 -1.39
N LEU A 30 25.75 -1.99 -2.69
CA LEU A 30 24.77 -2.38 -3.72
C LEU A 30 24.22 -3.80 -3.48
N ALA A 31 25.06 -4.74 -3.07
CA ALA A 31 24.62 -6.10 -2.74
C ALA A 31 23.64 -6.11 -1.55
N VAL A 32 23.94 -5.35 -0.48
CA VAL A 32 23.03 -5.21 0.67
C VAL A 32 21.70 -4.60 0.24
N LEU A 33 21.70 -3.53 -0.56
CA LEU A 33 20.49 -2.90 -1.08
C LEU A 33 19.68 -3.89 -1.93
N THR A 34 20.33 -4.62 -2.85
CA THR A 34 19.67 -5.62 -3.69
C THR A 34 19.04 -6.76 -2.86
N VAL A 35 19.76 -7.24 -1.83
CA VAL A 35 19.20 -8.27 -0.92
C VAL A 35 18.00 -7.74 -0.15
N ALA A 36 18.07 -6.50 0.33
CA ALA A 36 16.97 -5.86 1.03
C ALA A 36 15.75 -5.66 0.10
N GLU A 37 15.97 -5.19 -1.13
CA GLU A 37 14.91 -5.09 -2.16
C GLU A 37 14.25 -6.44 -2.45
N LEU A 38 15.05 -7.50 -2.60
CA LEU A 38 14.52 -8.85 -2.77
C LEU A 38 13.76 -9.33 -1.53
N GLY A 39 14.21 -8.99 -0.32
CA GLY A 39 13.52 -9.27 0.93
C GLY A 39 12.16 -8.59 1.03
N VAL A 40 12.07 -7.33 0.61
CA VAL A 40 10.81 -6.58 0.56
C VAL A 40 9.89 -7.12 -0.54
N ALA A 41 10.42 -7.36 -1.74
CA ALA A 41 9.62 -7.78 -2.89
C ALA A 41 9.11 -9.24 -2.77
N TYR A 42 9.91 -10.15 -2.21
CA TYR A 42 9.63 -11.60 -2.22
C TYR A 42 9.72 -12.26 -0.85
N GLY A 43 10.46 -11.70 0.08
CA GLY A 43 10.71 -12.27 1.40
C GLY A 43 9.56 -12.08 2.41
N GLY A 44 8.46 -11.46 2.00
CA GLY A 44 7.34 -11.19 2.89
C GLY A 44 7.62 -10.09 3.92
N TRP A 45 8.70 -9.34 3.78
CA TRP A 45 9.01 -8.19 4.61
C TRP A 45 8.05 -7.03 4.28
N ARG A 46 6.81 -7.17 4.71
CA ARG A 46 5.77 -6.17 4.47
C ARG A 46 5.82 -5.11 5.57
N VAL A 47 6.14 -3.89 5.18
CA VAL A 47 6.01 -2.73 6.06
C VAL A 47 4.67 -2.06 5.75
N ARG A 48 3.71 -2.24 6.67
CA ARG A 48 2.37 -1.64 6.55
C ARG A 48 2.49 -0.13 6.32
N HIS A 49 1.78 0.40 5.34
CA HIS A 49 1.75 1.83 4.99
C HIS A 49 3.04 2.46 4.45
N PHE A 50 4.11 1.70 4.21
CA PHE A 50 5.40 2.23 3.73
C PHE A 50 6.01 1.43 2.59
N GLN A 51 5.36 0.38 2.11
CA GLN A 51 6.01 -0.57 1.21
C GLN A 51 6.45 0.07 -0.10
N HIS A 52 5.57 0.84 -0.73
CA HIS A 52 5.88 1.48 -2.02
C HIS A 52 6.94 2.58 -1.87
N SER A 53 6.81 3.43 -0.84
CA SER A 53 7.82 4.46 -0.52
C SER A 53 9.18 3.82 -0.22
N LEU A 54 9.21 2.69 0.47
CA LEU A 54 10.43 1.96 0.79
C LEU A 54 11.08 1.41 -0.48
N GLU A 55 10.31 0.76 -1.37
CA GLU A 55 10.80 0.26 -2.65
C GLU A 55 11.42 1.38 -3.51
N VAL A 56 10.71 2.50 -3.65
CA VAL A 56 11.20 3.67 -4.41
C VAL A 56 12.48 4.25 -3.79
N LEU A 57 12.52 4.37 -2.46
CA LEU A 57 13.71 4.89 -1.75
C LEU A 57 14.92 3.96 -1.92
N MET A 58 14.71 2.64 -1.87
CA MET A 58 15.79 1.67 -2.05
C MET A 58 16.33 1.68 -3.46
N ILE A 59 15.47 1.72 -4.48
CA ILE A 59 15.87 1.88 -5.89
C ILE A 59 16.62 3.19 -6.08
N ALA A 60 16.12 4.31 -5.54
CA ALA A 60 16.78 5.60 -5.59
C ALA A 60 18.17 5.57 -4.94
N ALA A 61 18.29 4.96 -3.76
CA ALA A 61 19.56 4.80 -3.07
C ALA A 61 20.54 3.95 -3.90
N GLY A 62 20.08 2.85 -4.51
CA GLY A 62 20.89 2.03 -5.41
C GLY A 62 21.43 2.80 -6.60
N VAL A 63 20.57 3.60 -7.25
CA VAL A 63 20.96 4.46 -8.38
C VAL A 63 21.97 5.52 -7.94
N VAL A 64 21.76 6.20 -6.82
CA VAL A 64 22.66 7.23 -6.28
C VAL A 64 24.01 6.62 -5.94
N VAL A 65 24.05 5.47 -5.27
CA VAL A 65 25.28 4.75 -4.92
C VAL A 65 26.05 4.33 -6.18
N LEU A 66 25.35 3.82 -7.20
CA LEU A 66 25.94 3.45 -8.48
C LEU A 66 26.58 4.67 -9.17
N LEU A 67 25.84 5.75 -9.33
CA LEU A 67 26.32 6.96 -10.00
C LEU A 67 27.49 7.61 -9.24
N ALA A 68 27.38 7.73 -7.92
CA ALA A 68 28.46 8.26 -7.09
C ALA A 68 29.72 7.38 -7.18
N GLY A 69 29.55 6.05 -7.17
CA GLY A 69 30.65 5.11 -7.36
C GLY A 69 31.33 5.26 -8.72
N LEU A 70 30.54 5.38 -9.81
CA LEU A 70 31.06 5.59 -11.16
C LEU A 70 31.83 6.90 -11.29
N ILE A 71 31.31 8.00 -10.71
CA ILE A 71 31.97 9.31 -10.69
C ILE A 71 33.31 9.21 -9.92
N TRP A 72 33.30 8.58 -8.75
CA TRP A 72 34.50 8.41 -7.92
C TRP A 72 35.58 7.57 -8.62
N ASP A 73 35.17 6.43 -9.21
CA ASP A 73 36.09 5.55 -9.94
C ASP A 73 36.67 6.25 -11.20
N TRP A 74 35.86 7.14 -11.81
CA TRP A 74 36.31 7.94 -12.96
C TRP A 74 37.36 8.99 -12.59
N ALA A 75 37.15 9.68 -11.47
CA ALA A 75 38.09 10.72 -11.00
C ALA A 75 39.45 10.15 -10.57
N GLY A 76 39.53 8.85 -10.26
CA GLY A 76 40.73 8.22 -9.72
C GLY A 76 41.57 7.40 -10.71
N THR A 77 41.19 7.27 -11.99
CA THR A 77 41.84 6.34 -12.92
C THR A 77 42.02 6.89 -14.32
N ASP A 78 43.26 7.11 -14.74
CA ASP A 78 43.62 7.40 -16.11
C ASP A 78 43.70 6.12 -16.96
N GLY A 79 43.00 6.13 -18.08
CA GLY A 79 43.12 5.13 -19.15
C GLY A 79 42.43 3.78 -18.88
N GLY A 80 41.53 3.36 -19.72
CA GLY A 80 40.84 2.07 -19.67
C GLY A 80 40.51 1.49 -21.02
N GLY A 81 40.51 0.14 -21.08
CA GLY A 81 40.11 -0.58 -22.28
C GLY A 81 38.64 -0.37 -22.64
N VAL A 82 38.27 -0.70 -23.88
CA VAL A 82 36.96 -0.51 -24.47
C VAL A 82 35.83 -1.15 -23.61
N GLN A 83 36.11 -2.30 -23.01
CA GLN A 83 35.10 -2.99 -22.15
C GLN A 83 34.68 -2.16 -20.95
N HIS A 84 35.61 -1.45 -20.30
CA HIS A 84 35.30 -0.59 -19.16
C HIS A 84 34.54 0.67 -19.58
N TRP A 85 34.85 1.20 -20.76
CA TRP A 85 34.13 2.32 -21.33
C TRP A 85 32.65 1.93 -21.60
N ILE A 86 32.44 0.78 -22.24
CA ILE A 86 31.09 0.25 -22.50
C ILE A 86 30.30 0.07 -21.18
N ALA A 87 30.90 -0.57 -20.17
CA ALA A 87 30.23 -0.80 -18.89
C ALA A 87 29.87 0.52 -18.16
N ARG A 88 30.71 1.54 -18.27
CA ARG A 88 30.44 2.88 -17.73
C ARG A 88 29.31 3.58 -18.47
N VAL A 89 29.30 3.53 -19.78
CA VAL A 89 28.23 4.11 -20.60
C VAL A 89 26.90 3.41 -20.31
N LEU A 90 26.90 2.08 -20.24
CA LEU A 90 25.70 1.31 -19.90
C LEU A 90 25.21 1.59 -18.46
N GLY A 91 26.12 1.67 -17.50
CA GLY A 91 25.80 2.00 -16.12
C GLY A 91 25.26 3.42 -15.96
N GLY A 92 25.88 4.39 -16.67
CA GLY A 92 25.39 5.77 -16.71
C GLY A 92 24.03 5.89 -17.38
N LEU A 93 23.84 5.22 -18.52
CA LEU A 93 22.55 5.19 -19.23
C LEU A 93 21.45 4.55 -18.37
N TYR A 94 21.77 3.43 -17.71
CA TYR A 94 20.84 2.80 -16.76
C TYR A 94 20.48 3.76 -15.61
N GLY A 95 21.48 4.43 -15.01
CA GLY A 95 21.24 5.38 -13.92
C GLY A 95 20.35 6.55 -14.34
N VAL A 96 20.57 7.10 -15.53
CA VAL A 96 19.74 8.17 -16.11
C VAL A 96 18.34 7.66 -16.39
N LEU A 97 18.19 6.49 -17.01
CA LEU A 97 16.88 5.89 -17.28
C LEU A 97 16.11 5.60 -15.98
N ALA A 98 16.79 5.04 -14.98
CA ALA A 98 16.17 4.77 -13.68
C ALA A 98 15.75 6.06 -12.97
N LEU A 99 16.53 7.14 -13.09
CA LEU A 99 16.15 8.47 -12.60
C LEU A 99 14.89 9.01 -13.29
N PHE A 100 14.80 8.87 -14.61
CA PHE A 100 13.60 9.28 -15.36
C PHE A 100 12.36 8.45 -14.94
N VAL A 101 12.51 7.15 -14.77
CA VAL A 101 11.43 6.27 -14.29
C VAL A 101 11.00 6.66 -12.89
N LEU A 102 11.94 6.88 -11.97
CA LEU A 102 11.66 7.36 -10.61
C LEU A 102 10.94 8.71 -10.63
N LEU A 103 11.42 9.65 -11.43
CA LEU A 103 10.80 10.97 -11.58
C LEU A 103 9.37 10.84 -12.12
N TYR A 104 9.15 9.98 -13.12
CA TYR A 104 7.83 9.70 -13.66
C TYR A 104 6.87 9.18 -12.57
N PHE A 105 7.30 8.21 -11.76
CA PHE A 105 6.49 7.70 -10.66
C PHE A 105 6.21 8.77 -9.60
N VAL A 106 7.22 9.52 -9.18
CA VAL A 106 7.06 10.59 -8.19
C VAL A 106 6.13 11.69 -8.69
N LEU A 107 6.25 12.10 -9.96
CA LEU A 107 5.37 13.12 -10.54
C LEU A 107 3.93 12.59 -10.71
N GLY A 108 3.78 11.31 -11.05
CA GLY A 108 2.47 10.65 -11.08
C GLY A 108 1.80 10.66 -9.70
N ASP A 109 2.57 10.34 -8.66
CA ASP A 109 2.09 10.34 -7.28
C ASP A 109 1.78 11.74 -6.73
N LEU A 110 2.45 12.76 -7.24
CA LEU A 110 2.16 14.17 -6.93
C LEU A 110 0.96 14.73 -7.72
N GLY A 111 0.27 13.89 -8.51
CA GLY A 111 -0.90 14.30 -9.28
C GLY A 111 -0.58 15.21 -10.49
N VAL A 112 0.68 15.23 -10.95
CA VAL A 112 1.08 16.02 -12.14
C VAL A 112 0.49 15.42 -13.41
N PHE A 113 0.23 14.11 -13.41
CA PHE A 113 -0.46 13.41 -14.50
C PHE A 113 -1.95 13.23 -14.16
N ALA A 114 -2.80 13.09 -15.19
CA ALA A 114 -4.23 12.87 -15.00
C ALA A 114 -4.49 11.67 -14.05
N GLU A 115 -5.41 11.84 -13.11
CA GLU A 115 -5.71 10.89 -12.02
C GLU A 115 -5.89 9.45 -12.51
N ASP A 116 -6.54 9.25 -13.67
CA ASP A 116 -6.79 7.92 -14.24
C ASP A 116 -5.51 7.15 -14.61
N GLN A 117 -4.40 7.85 -14.86
CA GLN A 117 -3.12 7.22 -15.21
C GLN A 117 -2.22 7.02 -13.98
N ALA A 118 -2.30 7.90 -13.00
CA ALA A 118 -1.46 7.85 -11.81
C ALA A 118 -1.81 6.68 -10.87
N TYR A 119 -3.10 6.34 -10.81
CA TYR A 119 -3.61 5.31 -9.87
C TYR A 119 -3.88 3.95 -10.52
N GLY A 120 -3.81 3.85 -11.85
CA GLY A 120 -4.03 2.61 -12.58
C GLY A 120 -2.94 1.57 -12.31
N GLY A 121 -3.08 0.82 -11.21
CA GLY A 121 -2.19 -0.29 -10.87
C GLY A 121 -1.52 -0.24 -9.51
N LYS A 122 -1.71 0.79 -8.69
CA LYS A 122 -1.26 0.76 -7.30
C LYS A 122 -2.02 -0.31 -6.53
N ALA A 123 -1.30 -1.26 -5.97
CA ALA A 123 -1.88 -2.26 -5.10
C ALA A 123 -2.33 -1.58 -3.81
N VAL A 124 -3.64 -1.52 -3.61
CA VAL A 124 -4.21 -1.07 -2.34
C VAL A 124 -4.06 -2.18 -1.31
N ALA A 125 -3.64 -1.83 -0.10
CA ALA A 125 -3.55 -2.79 0.99
C ALA A 125 -4.95 -3.36 1.31
N THR A 126 -5.03 -4.67 1.48
CA THR A 126 -6.27 -5.30 1.95
C THR A 126 -6.50 -4.92 3.41
N PRO A 127 -7.69 -4.42 3.80
CA PRO A 127 -8.01 -4.14 5.19
C PRO A 127 -7.79 -5.37 6.07
N ASP A 128 -7.10 -5.21 7.20
CA ASP A 128 -6.79 -6.30 8.11
C ASP A 128 -7.99 -6.65 8.99
N ALA A 129 -8.14 -7.92 9.35
CA ALA A 129 -9.17 -8.35 10.30
C ALA A 129 -8.94 -7.77 11.70
N GLU A 130 -7.70 -7.51 12.06
CA GLU A 130 -7.30 -6.90 13.34
C GLU A 130 -7.84 -5.47 13.54
N LEU A 131 -8.30 -4.81 12.48
CA LEU A 131 -8.94 -3.49 12.58
C LEU A 131 -10.25 -3.54 13.37
N LEU A 132 -10.92 -4.70 13.38
CA LEU A 132 -12.17 -4.92 14.09
C LEU A 132 -11.99 -5.80 15.33
N LEU A 133 -11.02 -6.72 15.32
CA LEU A 133 -10.83 -7.70 16.38
C LEU A 133 -9.88 -7.21 17.48
N PRO A 134 -10.04 -7.63 18.75
CA PRO A 134 -11.14 -8.45 19.23
C PRO A 134 -12.46 -7.68 19.33
N LEU A 135 -13.58 -8.34 19.06
CA LEU A 135 -14.90 -7.74 19.19
C LEU A 135 -15.29 -7.50 20.65
N PRO A 136 -16.18 -6.53 20.93
CA PRO A 136 -16.84 -6.40 22.22
C PRO A 136 -17.55 -7.68 22.66
N ALA A 137 -17.60 -7.92 23.95
CA ALA A 137 -18.25 -9.11 24.51
C ALA A 137 -19.72 -9.24 24.04
N GLY A 138 -20.13 -10.46 23.71
CA GLY A 138 -21.46 -10.78 23.22
C GLY A 138 -21.67 -10.56 21.72
N LEU A 139 -20.67 -10.04 21.00
CA LEU A 139 -20.71 -9.90 19.55
C LEU A 139 -19.83 -10.96 18.87
N THR A 140 -20.29 -11.47 17.73
CA THR A 140 -19.57 -12.47 16.93
C THR A 140 -19.57 -12.09 15.46
N VAL A 141 -18.50 -12.46 14.74
CA VAL A 141 -18.48 -12.37 13.29
C VAL A 141 -19.28 -13.54 12.73
N ALA A 142 -20.42 -13.26 12.12
CA ALA A 142 -21.26 -14.26 11.47
C ALA A 142 -20.75 -14.64 10.09
N ASP A 143 -20.19 -13.65 9.35
CA ASP A 143 -19.61 -13.85 8.04
C ASP A 143 -18.65 -12.71 7.71
N HIS A 144 -17.73 -12.95 6.77
CA HIS A 144 -16.86 -11.90 6.25
C HIS A 144 -16.55 -12.13 4.78
N THR A 145 -16.43 -11.04 4.04
CA THR A 145 -16.06 -11.05 2.63
C THR A 145 -14.93 -10.07 2.37
N THR A 146 -14.11 -10.36 1.37
CA THR A 146 -13.07 -9.46 0.91
C THR A 146 -13.17 -9.31 -0.60
N SER A 147 -13.19 -8.08 -1.08
CA SER A 147 -13.27 -7.74 -2.49
C SER A 147 -12.25 -6.66 -2.80
N CYS A 148 -11.39 -6.90 -3.80
CA CYS A 148 -10.44 -5.91 -4.28
C CYS A 148 -10.69 -5.68 -5.78
N SER A 149 -10.64 -4.42 -6.18
CA SER A 149 -10.76 -4.01 -7.58
C SER A 149 -9.48 -3.34 -8.03
N ASN A 150 -8.77 -3.99 -8.94
CA ASN A 150 -7.55 -3.42 -9.52
C ASN A 150 -7.85 -2.23 -10.44
N THR A 151 -9.03 -2.22 -11.08
CA THR A 151 -9.44 -1.14 -11.99
C THR A 151 -9.86 0.12 -11.27
N ARG A 152 -10.35 0.01 -10.03
CA ARG A 152 -10.80 1.14 -9.20
C ARG A 152 -9.87 1.43 -8.03
N SER A 153 -8.72 0.74 -7.95
CA SER A 153 -7.69 0.92 -6.92
C SER A 153 -8.27 0.98 -5.49
N TYR A 154 -9.14 0.03 -5.16
CA TYR A 154 -9.64 -0.13 -3.81
C TYR A 154 -9.67 -1.60 -3.37
N CYS A 155 -9.52 -1.82 -2.08
CA CYS A 155 -9.81 -3.08 -1.40
C CYS A 155 -10.83 -2.85 -0.29
N MET A 156 -11.81 -3.74 -0.21
CA MET A 156 -12.90 -3.67 0.75
C MET A 156 -12.99 -4.99 1.51
N ARG A 157 -13.16 -4.91 2.83
CA ARG A 157 -13.47 -6.05 3.69
C ARG A 157 -14.72 -5.75 4.48
N THR A 158 -15.69 -6.62 4.38
CA THR A 158 -17.01 -6.50 5.01
C THR A 158 -17.16 -7.60 6.05
N PHE A 159 -17.59 -7.23 7.25
CA PHE A 159 -17.91 -8.13 8.35
C PHE A 159 -19.39 -8.04 8.67
N ALA A 160 -20.06 -9.17 8.73
CA ALA A 160 -21.41 -9.29 9.23
C ALA A 160 -21.36 -9.66 10.72
N ILE A 161 -21.89 -8.79 11.57
CA ILE A 161 -21.81 -8.93 13.02
C ILE A 161 -23.19 -9.37 13.55
N ALA A 162 -23.18 -10.41 14.38
CA ALA A 162 -24.35 -10.91 15.09
C ALA A 162 -24.18 -10.71 16.60
N ALA A 163 -25.29 -10.41 17.28
CA ALA A 163 -25.36 -10.45 18.73
C ALA A 163 -25.89 -11.82 19.20
N ALA A 164 -25.22 -12.40 20.20
CA ALA A 164 -25.59 -13.70 20.74
C ALA A 164 -26.91 -13.67 21.58
N ASP A 165 -27.21 -12.51 22.11
CA ASP A 165 -28.28 -12.28 23.11
C ASP A 165 -29.54 -11.59 22.55
N GLY A 166 -29.65 -11.44 21.24
CA GLY A 166 -30.79 -10.76 20.61
C GLY A 166 -30.83 -9.25 20.88
N THR A 167 -29.65 -8.66 21.21
CA THR A 167 -29.53 -7.21 21.38
C THR A 167 -30.03 -6.48 20.12
N PRO A 168 -30.81 -5.40 20.24
CA PRO A 168 -31.24 -4.60 19.10
C PRO A 168 -30.09 -4.05 18.25
N ASP A 169 -30.29 -3.95 16.94
CA ASP A 169 -29.29 -3.61 15.95
C ASP A 169 -28.66 -2.22 16.19
N ASP A 170 -29.42 -1.25 16.68
CA ASP A 170 -28.95 0.08 17.06
C ASP A 170 -27.98 0.05 18.25
N GLN A 171 -28.23 -0.82 19.23
CA GLN A 171 -27.33 -1.01 20.37
C GLN A 171 -26.07 -1.75 19.95
N VAL A 172 -26.17 -2.72 19.05
CA VAL A 172 -24.99 -3.40 18.46
C VAL A 172 -24.14 -2.39 17.71
N ALA A 173 -24.77 -1.53 16.89
CA ALA A 173 -24.07 -0.47 16.18
C ALA A 173 -23.38 0.50 17.15
N GLY A 174 -24.06 0.93 18.21
CA GLY A 174 -23.49 1.82 19.24
C GLY A 174 -22.23 1.23 19.91
N ARG A 175 -22.28 -0.08 20.27
CA ARG A 175 -21.11 -0.79 20.85
C ARG A 175 -19.94 -0.87 19.87
N LEU A 176 -20.21 -1.11 18.57
CA LEU A 176 -19.20 -1.17 17.53
C LEU A 176 -18.57 0.19 17.24
N LEU A 177 -19.39 1.25 17.20
CA LEU A 177 -18.88 2.62 17.03
C LEU A 177 -17.96 3.03 18.17
N ALA A 178 -18.34 2.76 19.43
CA ALA A 178 -17.50 3.02 20.59
C ALA A 178 -16.20 2.19 20.51
N HIS A 179 -16.30 0.90 20.20
CA HIS A 179 -15.13 0.02 20.07
C HIS A 179 -14.15 0.49 18.99
N LEU A 180 -14.65 0.82 17.81
CA LEU A 180 -13.84 1.34 16.71
C LEU A 180 -13.22 2.70 17.03
N GLY A 181 -13.94 3.54 17.78
CA GLY A 181 -13.41 4.80 18.31
C GLY A 181 -12.24 4.58 19.27
N ASP A 182 -12.44 3.71 20.25
CA ASP A 182 -11.47 3.46 21.34
C ASP A 182 -10.23 2.67 20.85
N SER A 183 -10.46 1.59 20.09
CA SER A 183 -9.38 0.70 19.64
C SER A 183 -8.69 1.17 18.36
N GLY A 184 -9.45 1.75 17.43
CA GLY A 184 -8.98 2.14 16.10
C GLY A 184 -8.77 3.64 15.92
N GLY A 185 -9.17 4.48 16.86
CA GLY A 185 -9.09 5.95 16.76
C GLY A 185 -9.97 6.52 15.65
N TRP A 186 -11.09 5.84 15.33
CA TRP A 186 -12.01 6.30 14.29
C TRP A 186 -12.96 7.37 14.84
N THR A 187 -13.09 8.47 14.11
CA THR A 187 -14.05 9.53 14.44
C THR A 187 -15.20 9.48 13.46
N PHE A 188 -16.36 9.02 13.93
CA PHE A 188 -17.55 8.90 13.11
C PHE A 188 -18.30 10.23 13.00
N GLY A 189 -18.75 10.54 11.78
CA GLY A 189 -19.65 11.63 11.53
C GLY A 189 -21.08 11.33 12.02
N SER A 190 -22.00 12.26 11.76
CA SER A 190 -23.42 12.09 12.06
C SER A 190 -24.01 10.88 11.31
N ALA A 191 -24.96 10.21 11.95
CA ALA A 191 -25.73 9.15 11.33
C ALA A 191 -26.49 9.67 10.10
N GLY A 192 -26.41 8.95 9.00
CA GLY A 192 -27.21 9.20 7.79
C GLY A 192 -28.17 8.06 7.54
N GLU A 193 -29.42 8.38 7.20
CA GLU A 193 -30.31 7.37 6.64
C GLU A 193 -29.89 7.09 5.20
N GLU A 194 -29.66 5.81 4.90
CA GLU A 194 -29.36 5.36 3.55
C GLU A 194 -30.49 4.42 3.08
N ARG A 195 -31.08 4.79 1.94
CA ARG A 195 -32.08 3.96 1.26
C ARG A 195 -31.53 3.53 -0.08
N LEU A 196 -31.42 2.24 -0.26
CA LEU A 196 -31.17 1.62 -1.55
C LEU A 196 -32.40 0.81 -1.97
N ALA A 197 -32.50 0.43 -3.23
CA ALA A 197 -33.69 -0.23 -3.79
C ALA A 197 -34.18 -1.42 -2.95
N ASP A 198 -33.29 -2.16 -2.32
CA ASP A 198 -33.58 -3.42 -1.64
C ASP A 198 -33.37 -3.38 -0.11
N TRP A 199 -32.90 -2.26 0.45
CA TRP A 199 -32.67 -2.13 1.89
C TRP A 199 -32.68 -0.67 2.37
N SER A 200 -32.97 -0.49 3.65
CA SER A 200 -32.82 0.80 4.31
C SER A 200 -32.17 0.58 5.68
N GLY A 201 -31.49 1.58 6.16
CA GLY A 201 -30.82 1.52 7.45
C GLY A 201 -30.08 2.80 7.78
N THR A 202 -29.45 2.79 8.93
CA THR A 202 -28.63 3.89 9.40
C THR A 202 -27.17 3.57 9.12
N ARG A 203 -26.46 4.50 8.53
CA ARG A 203 -25.03 4.39 8.23
C ARG A 203 -24.24 5.47 8.96
N TRP A 204 -23.17 5.05 9.61
CA TRP A 204 -22.11 5.92 10.14
C TRP A 204 -20.85 5.73 9.33
N ARG A 205 -20.18 6.81 9.02
CA ARG A 205 -18.95 6.81 8.25
C ARG A 205 -17.85 7.49 9.02
N ALA A 206 -16.65 6.93 8.96
CA ALA A 206 -15.44 7.58 9.38
C ALA A 206 -14.40 7.41 8.27
N CYS A 207 -13.59 8.43 8.10
CA CYS A 207 -12.51 8.43 7.13
C CYS A 207 -11.25 9.02 7.75
N ARG A 208 -10.12 8.45 7.40
CA ARG A 208 -8.81 9.01 7.74
C ARG A 208 -7.83 8.76 6.62
N THR A 209 -6.83 9.60 6.53
CA THR A 209 -5.71 9.36 5.64
C THR A 209 -4.59 8.69 6.41
N ALA A 210 -4.11 7.56 5.89
CA ALA A 210 -3.01 6.79 6.46
C ALA A 210 -1.89 6.63 5.44
N GLY A 211 -0.70 6.23 5.94
CA GLY A 211 0.48 6.04 5.12
C GLY A 211 1.33 7.31 4.99
N TRP A 212 2.51 7.11 4.43
CA TRP A 212 3.51 8.16 4.29
C TRP A 212 3.81 8.40 2.82
N TRP A 213 3.83 9.64 2.39
CA TRP A 213 4.19 10.11 1.05
C TRP A 213 3.58 9.28 -0.10
N LEU A 214 4.36 8.33 -0.72
CA LEU A 214 3.93 7.52 -1.87
C LEU A 214 2.94 6.40 -1.52
N ASP A 215 2.80 6.07 -0.24
CA ASP A 215 1.85 5.05 0.26
C ASP A 215 0.59 5.67 0.86
N ARG A 216 0.39 6.96 0.67
CA ARG A 216 -0.77 7.66 1.19
C ARG A 216 -2.04 7.05 0.61
N GLN A 217 -2.90 6.58 1.49
CA GLN A 217 -4.20 6.01 1.15
C GLN A 217 -5.28 6.53 2.07
N ASN A 218 -6.50 6.53 1.59
CA ASN A 218 -7.66 6.87 2.39
C ASN A 218 -8.29 5.58 2.91
N GLU A 219 -8.42 5.52 4.22
CA GLU A 219 -9.05 4.43 4.95
C GLU A 219 -10.44 4.89 5.35
N ASN A 220 -11.45 4.21 4.85
CA ASN A 220 -12.85 4.45 5.17
C ASN A 220 -13.38 3.28 5.98
N VAL A 221 -14.16 3.58 7.01
CA VAL A 221 -14.97 2.60 7.73
C VAL A 221 -16.42 3.03 7.72
N SER A 222 -17.31 2.09 7.46
CA SER A 222 -18.75 2.30 7.51
C SER A 222 -19.38 1.25 8.39
N VAL A 223 -20.27 1.68 9.28
CA VAL A 223 -21.10 0.81 10.12
C VAL A 223 -22.54 0.97 9.67
N PHE A 224 -23.19 -0.14 9.34
CA PHE A 224 -24.59 -0.17 8.89
C PHE A 224 -25.44 -0.93 9.89
N ALA A 225 -26.48 -0.30 10.40
CA ALA A 225 -27.55 -0.97 11.11
C ALA A 225 -28.80 -1.05 10.19
N PHE A 226 -29.28 -2.26 9.95
CA PHE A 226 -30.42 -2.49 9.06
C PHE A 226 -31.72 -2.17 9.75
N THR A 227 -32.71 -1.67 8.98
CA THR A 227 -34.05 -1.47 9.49
C THR A 227 -34.75 -2.83 9.66
N PRO A 228 -35.27 -3.18 10.83
CA PRO A 228 -35.96 -4.44 11.05
C PRO A 228 -37.12 -4.66 10.07
N GLY A 229 -37.28 -5.90 9.59
CA GLY A 229 -38.40 -6.29 8.73
C GLY A 229 -38.20 -6.07 7.23
N ILE A 230 -37.06 -5.51 6.80
CA ILE A 230 -36.72 -5.44 5.38
C ILE A 230 -35.84 -6.65 5.03
N PRO A 231 -36.15 -7.39 3.94
CA PRO A 231 -35.37 -8.55 3.55
C PRO A 231 -33.91 -8.15 3.33
N HIS A 232 -33.02 -8.86 4.00
CA HIS A 232 -31.58 -8.62 3.87
C HIS A 232 -31.12 -8.94 2.44
N ASN A 233 -30.35 -8.02 1.87
CA ASN A 233 -29.77 -8.16 0.55
C ASN A 233 -28.62 -9.19 0.56
N ARG A 234 -28.12 -9.54 -0.64
CA ARG A 234 -27.02 -10.46 -0.92
C ARG A 234 -25.72 -10.16 -0.15
N PHE A 235 -25.60 -9.00 0.45
CA PHE A 235 -24.42 -8.54 1.19
C PHE A 235 -24.50 -8.70 2.71
N ALA A 236 -25.66 -9.05 3.25
CA ALA A 236 -25.80 -9.33 4.66
C ALA A 236 -26.43 -10.72 4.85
N PRO A 237 -25.76 -11.65 5.53
CA PRO A 237 -26.36 -12.93 5.88
C PRO A 237 -27.59 -12.67 6.76
N ALA A 238 -28.61 -13.53 6.63
CA ALA A 238 -29.92 -13.40 7.29
C ALA A 238 -29.89 -13.31 8.84
N ARG A 239 -28.70 -13.41 9.45
CA ARG A 239 -28.48 -13.37 10.90
C ARG A 239 -27.62 -12.18 11.36
N ALA A 240 -27.21 -11.29 10.44
CA ALA A 240 -26.39 -10.14 10.82
C ALA A 240 -27.28 -9.01 11.33
N ALA A 241 -26.99 -8.50 12.52
CA ALA A 241 -27.58 -7.31 13.07
C ALA A 241 -27.00 -6.03 12.45
N VAL A 242 -25.69 -6.03 12.25
CA VAL A 242 -24.92 -4.87 11.78
C VAL A 242 -23.85 -5.34 10.79
N THR A 243 -23.55 -4.53 9.80
CA THR A 243 -22.42 -4.75 8.90
C THR A 243 -21.37 -3.67 9.11
N VAL A 244 -20.10 -4.09 9.22
CA VAL A 244 -18.94 -3.19 9.26
C VAL A 244 -18.13 -3.38 7.98
N GLU A 245 -17.90 -2.29 7.26
CA GLU A 245 -17.18 -2.27 6.01
C GLU A 245 -15.93 -1.40 6.14
N PHE A 246 -14.76 -1.97 5.92
CA PHE A 246 -13.51 -1.26 5.77
C PHE A 246 -13.15 -1.18 4.29
N MET A 247 -12.92 0.02 3.80
CA MET A 247 -12.50 0.24 2.42
C MET A 247 -11.26 1.12 2.37
N PHE A 248 -10.21 0.59 1.77
CA PHE A 248 -8.97 1.31 1.52
C PHE A 248 -8.92 1.70 0.05
N SER A 249 -8.58 2.96 -0.22
CA SER A 249 -8.56 3.50 -1.57
C SER A 249 -7.52 4.61 -1.72
N HIS A 250 -6.94 4.73 -2.92
CA HIS A 250 -6.11 5.88 -3.28
C HIS A 250 -6.93 7.02 -3.88
N THR A 251 -8.14 6.73 -4.38
CA THR A 251 -8.94 7.68 -5.18
C THR A 251 -10.06 8.35 -4.40
N GLN A 252 -10.57 7.74 -3.33
CA GLN A 252 -11.64 8.35 -2.54
C GLN A 252 -11.04 9.31 -1.52
N VAL A 253 -11.37 10.58 -1.64
CA VAL A 253 -10.96 11.61 -0.69
C VAL A 253 -11.83 11.54 0.57
N CYS A 254 -11.21 11.72 1.75
CA CYS A 254 -11.94 11.94 2.98
C CYS A 254 -12.53 13.36 2.95
N GLU A 255 -13.85 13.47 2.79
CA GLU A 255 -14.62 14.71 2.92
C GLU A 255 -15.13 14.89 4.35
#